data_25b0cf87409566bbe2e0f7326cb89de0
#
_entry.id   25b0cf87409566bbe2e0f7326cb89de0
#
_cell.length_a   1.000
_cell.length_b   1.000
_cell.length_c   1.000
_cell.angle_alpha   90.00
_cell.angle_beta   90.00
_cell.angle_gamma   90.00
#
_symmetry.space_group_name_H-M   'P 1'
#
loop_
_entity.id
_entity.type
_entity.pdbx_description
1 polymer ?
#
loop_
_entity_poly.entity_id
_entity_poly.type
_entity_poly.pdbx_seq_one_letter_code
_entity_poly.pdbx_strand_id
1 'polypeptide(L)'
;MHKKILYTAVLAAVMSAPQVSAAKIELSEAFEYNAFIFDSFTGQSSDVEGRLAVGGEMNVSDFNVGLLLSPDMSESALAVGGNLHFTRGDVHGGSTTVSGMVFGSELTFDKAVNAQQTVNLINSTVKSGGISSKGDVKLGNSNVVSGDVHANTVKLGGPNSVYDSVSNPALYGSQVENGNVFAESSVELDSSEVNGTVTLNDVNNYTAINGSTATSVEQGSVSKADVNNIDFNAIAAEVTAQSQEFASMSVNGTTTLSCTDANDSDQAVACTDASKDVLNTITFSGSDDINIYNIDASWFSAADKGIVYDFSTTSYNIINVYGESVELFNTGFFNTAFTQENEYFRENGQYRDNDNNVGQRHDGLYTNNILFNFVDADFLTLHSVGVKGSVLAPYAELSFYNGHVDGNVIANSLVTPLVQLINDDGETYNAPTGQVNNYQFGAINVSEPASIALLFGAGCFMLARRRKAN
;
A
#
# COMPACT_ATOMS: atom_id res chain seq x y z
N MET A 1 -41.43 9.37 52.03
CA MET A 1 -40.76 10.20 51.00
C MET A 1 -39.32 9.70 50.68
N HIS A 2 -38.55 9.20 51.62
CA HIS A 2 -37.13 8.79 51.42
C HIS A 2 -36.92 7.55 50.54
N LYS A 3 -37.86 6.62 50.44
CA LYS A 3 -37.69 5.39 49.60
C LYS A 3 -37.76 5.65 48.09
N LYS A 4 -38.54 6.67 47.64
CA LYS A 4 -38.65 7.00 46.19
C LYS A 4 -37.42 7.73 45.68
N ILE A 5 -36.76 8.57 46.49
CA ILE A 5 -35.56 9.29 46.14
C ILE A 5 -34.38 8.32 45.89
N LEU A 6 -34.30 7.23 46.68
CA LEU A 6 -33.22 6.27 46.57
C LEU A 6 -33.32 5.40 45.28
N TYR A 7 -34.55 5.14 44.80
CA TYR A 7 -34.76 4.43 43.54
C TYR A 7 -34.39 5.28 42.32
N THR A 8 -34.68 6.56 42.36
CA THR A 8 -34.33 7.48 41.27
C THR A 8 -32.82 7.73 41.20
N ALA A 9 -32.12 7.78 42.32
CA ALA A 9 -30.67 7.93 42.36
C ALA A 9 -29.92 6.68 41.84
N VAL A 10 -30.43 5.46 42.12
CA VAL A 10 -29.84 4.22 41.61
C VAL A 10 -30.13 4.05 40.13
N LEU A 11 -31.31 4.45 39.63
CA LEU A 11 -31.63 4.40 38.20
C LEU A 11 -30.80 5.44 37.42
N ALA A 12 -30.60 6.66 37.98
CA ALA A 12 -29.75 7.67 37.41
C ALA A 12 -28.26 7.26 37.37
N ALA A 13 -27.79 6.57 38.39
CA ALA A 13 -26.42 6.06 38.42
C ALA A 13 -26.15 4.93 37.36
N VAL A 14 -27.19 4.15 37.04
CA VAL A 14 -27.10 3.12 35.98
C VAL A 14 -27.17 3.75 34.59
N MET A 15 -27.89 4.86 34.43
CA MET A 15 -27.99 5.59 33.15
C MET A 15 -26.83 6.56 32.88
N SER A 16 -26.00 6.83 33.87
CA SER A 16 -24.78 7.64 33.78
C SER A 16 -23.51 6.82 33.80
N ALA A 17 -23.60 5.50 33.63
CA ALA A 17 -22.42 4.70 33.38
C ALA A 17 -21.75 5.24 32.11
N PRO A 18 -20.46 5.63 32.13
CA PRO A 18 -19.79 6.06 30.93
C PRO A 18 -20.00 4.94 29.89
N GLN A 19 -20.37 5.30 28.68
CA GLN A 19 -20.25 4.37 27.56
C GLN A 19 -18.74 4.05 27.49
N VAL A 20 -18.39 2.87 27.93
CA VAL A 20 -17.03 2.38 27.75
C VAL A 20 -16.94 2.10 26.26
N SER A 21 -16.20 2.93 25.56
CA SER A 21 -15.89 2.74 24.14
C SER A 21 -15.00 1.51 24.04
N ALA A 22 -15.30 0.62 23.12
CA ALA A 22 -14.40 -0.47 22.79
C ALA A 22 -13.00 0.10 22.55
N ALA A 23 -11.98 -0.50 23.16
CA ALA A 23 -10.62 -0.09 22.90
C ALA A 23 -10.33 -0.36 21.41
N LYS A 24 -9.70 0.59 20.75
CA LYS A 24 -9.33 0.48 19.34
C LYS A 24 -7.81 0.53 19.26
N ILE A 25 -7.21 -0.42 18.59
CA ILE A 25 -5.81 -0.30 18.21
C ILE A 25 -5.78 0.54 16.95
N GLU A 26 -5.32 1.79 17.09
CA GLU A 26 -5.11 2.68 15.96
C GLU A 26 -3.92 2.14 15.15
N LEU A 27 -4.13 2.00 13.85
CA LEU A 27 -3.06 1.61 12.94
C LEU A 27 -2.31 2.87 12.46
N SER A 28 -1.00 2.71 12.21
CA SER A 28 -0.18 3.74 11.58
C SER A 28 -0.75 4.13 10.22
N GLU A 29 -0.51 5.38 9.80
CA GLU A 29 -0.87 5.88 8.46
C GLU A 29 -0.31 5.00 7.32
N ALA A 30 0.78 4.26 7.56
CA ALA A 30 1.32 3.31 6.59
C ALA A 30 0.28 2.27 6.11
N PHE A 31 -0.67 1.87 6.95
CA PHE A 31 -1.72 0.93 6.59
C PHE A 31 -2.82 1.54 5.69
N GLU A 32 -2.82 2.84 5.49
CA GLU A 32 -3.70 3.50 4.50
C GLU A 32 -3.18 3.34 3.05
N TYR A 33 -1.96 2.85 2.88
CA TYR A 33 -1.36 2.53 1.60
C TYR A 33 -1.36 1.03 1.36
N ASN A 34 -1.57 0.61 0.13
CA ASN A 34 -1.40 -0.81 -0.23
C ASN A 34 0.07 -1.23 -0.20
N ALA A 35 0.96 -0.33 -0.61
CA ALA A 35 2.38 -0.52 -0.38
C ALA A 35 2.98 0.73 0.27
N PHE A 36 3.68 0.55 1.40
CA PHE A 36 4.44 1.59 2.08
C PHE A 36 5.88 1.12 2.27
N ILE A 37 6.80 1.73 1.54
CA ILE A 37 8.21 1.37 1.51
C ILE A 37 9.02 2.48 2.15
N PHE A 38 9.80 2.19 3.18
CA PHE A 38 10.49 3.20 3.97
C PHE A 38 11.66 3.86 3.23
N ASP A 39 12.42 3.06 2.46
CA ASP A 39 13.59 3.53 1.74
C ASP A 39 13.32 3.52 0.22
N SER A 40 13.79 2.56 -0.52
CA SER A 40 13.77 2.57 -1.97
C SER A 40 12.88 1.49 -2.57
N PHE A 41 12.33 1.80 -3.75
CA PHE A 41 11.62 0.84 -4.57
C PHE A 41 12.20 0.78 -5.98
N THR A 42 12.66 -0.41 -6.38
CA THR A 42 13.05 -0.69 -7.76
C THR A 42 12.19 -1.80 -8.33
N GLY A 43 11.49 -1.53 -9.44
CA GLY A 43 10.54 -2.49 -9.99
C GLY A 43 10.22 -2.31 -11.47
N GLN A 44 9.60 -3.35 -12.03
CA GLN A 44 9.18 -3.32 -13.43
C GLN A 44 8.07 -4.32 -13.72
N SER A 45 7.28 -4.02 -14.76
CA SER A 45 6.26 -4.91 -15.34
C SER A 45 5.26 -5.45 -14.30
N SER A 46 4.74 -4.56 -13.45
CA SER A 46 3.80 -4.91 -12.38
C SER A 46 2.89 -3.75 -12.02
N ASP A 47 2.19 -3.89 -10.91
CA ASP A 47 1.33 -2.84 -10.37
C ASP A 47 1.17 -2.91 -8.84
N VAL A 48 0.74 -1.78 -8.30
CA VAL A 48 0.10 -1.66 -6.99
C VAL A 48 -1.31 -1.13 -7.24
N GLU A 49 -2.32 -1.94 -7.00
CA GLU A 49 -3.71 -1.59 -7.36
C GLU A 49 -4.30 -0.43 -6.55
N GLY A 50 -3.79 -0.20 -5.35
CA GLY A 50 -4.17 0.91 -4.49
C GLY A 50 -3.08 1.98 -4.36
N ARG A 51 -3.03 2.66 -3.20
CA ARG A 51 -2.07 3.73 -2.92
C ARG A 51 -0.67 3.17 -2.68
N LEU A 52 0.34 3.88 -3.20
CA LEU A 52 1.77 3.55 -3.02
C LEU A 52 2.51 4.73 -2.37
N ALA A 53 3.28 4.45 -1.33
CA ALA A 53 4.20 5.40 -0.73
C ALA A 53 5.63 4.83 -0.66
N VAL A 54 6.62 5.63 -1.06
CA VAL A 54 8.04 5.26 -1.05
C VAL A 54 8.83 6.40 -0.41
N GLY A 55 9.46 6.16 0.73
CA GLY A 55 10.17 7.20 1.50
C GLY A 55 11.47 7.69 0.86
N GLY A 56 12.15 6.84 0.08
CA GLY A 56 13.36 7.17 -0.66
C GLY A 56 13.13 7.31 -2.16
N GLU A 57 14.07 6.79 -2.95
CA GLU A 57 14.02 6.82 -4.41
C GLU A 57 13.10 5.72 -4.96
N MET A 58 12.27 6.07 -5.93
CA MET A 58 11.47 5.11 -6.69
C MET A 58 11.96 5.06 -8.14
N ASN A 59 12.31 3.86 -8.62
CA ASN A 59 12.76 3.61 -9.97
C ASN A 59 11.97 2.46 -10.59
N VAL A 60 11.01 2.78 -11.45
CA VAL A 60 10.09 1.78 -12.03
C VAL A 60 9.88 1.97 -13.51
N SER A 61 9.57 0.86 -14.19
CA SER A 61 9.20 0.84 -15.61
C SER A 61 8.09 -0.16 -15.89
N ASP A 62 7.27 0.16 -16.91
CA ASP A 62 6.12 -0.69 -17.26
C ASP A 62 5.26 -1.02 -16.02
N PHE A 63 4.90 0.04 -15.26
CA PHE A 63 4.33 -0.10 -13.93
C PHE A 63 3.05 0.72 -13.80
N ASN A 64 2.08 0.24 -13.02
CA ASN A 64 0.87 0.99 -12.73
C ASN A 64 0.68 1.19 -11.23
N VAL A 65 0.12 2.33 -10.86
CA VAL A 65 -0.26 2.64 -9.47
C VAL A 65 -1.71 3.06 -9.44
N GLY A 66 -2.48 2.52 -8.51
CA GLY A 66 -3.82 2.98 -8.23
C GLY A 66 -4.91 2.45 -9.16
N LEU A 67 -4.71 1.31 -9.83
CA LEU A 67 -5.65 0.74 -10.82
C LEU A 67 -7.09 0.60 -10.30
N LEU A 68 -7.28 0.36 -9.00
CA LEU A 68 -8.59 0.18 -8.37
C LEU A 68 -8.99 1.35 -7.45
N LEU A 69 -8.25 2.45 -7.49
CA LEU A 69 -8.61 3.64 -6.73
C LEU A 69 -9.80 4.38 -7.37
N SER A 70 -10.60 4.99 -6.51
CA SER A 70 -11.68 5.85 -6.98
C SER A 70 -11.13 7.05 -7.76
N PRO A 71 -11.71 7.41 -8.92
CA PRO A 71 -11.29 8.59 -9.67
C PRO A 71 -11.56 9.91 -8.94
N ASP A 72 -12.39 9.89 -7.90
CA ASP A 72 -12.76 11.07 -7.08
C ASP A 72 -11.95 11.17 -5.78
N MET A 73 -10.88 10.37 -5.63
CA MET A 73 -10.04 10.39 -4.44
C MET A 73 -9.31 11.72 -4.30
N SER A 74 -9.27 12.25 -3.07
CA SER A 74 -8.58 13.51 -2.73
C SER A 74 -7.12 13.31 -2.35
N GLU A 75 -6.79 12.11 -1.86
CA GLU A 75 -5.47 11.74 -1.38
C GLU A 75 -4.51 11.46 -2.55
N SER A 76 -3.21 11.41 -2.26
CA SER A 76 -2.22 11.00 -3.24
C SER A 76 -2.32 9.49 -3.51
N ALA A 77 -2.38 9.10 -4.79
CA ALA A 77 -2.24 7.72 -5.21
C ALA A 77 -0.77 7.27 -5.11
N LEU A 78 0.15 8.17 -5.46
CA LEU A 78 1.59 7.94 -5.40
C LEU A 78 2.27 9.05 -4.58
N ALA A 79 3.02 8.65 -3.55
CA ALA A 79 3.82 9.53 -2.72
C ALA A 79 5.28 9.06 -2.69
N VAL A 80 6.24 9.96 -3.00
CA VAL A 80 7.66 9.61 -3.04
C VAL A 80 8.47 10.65 -2.27
N GLY A 81 9.22 10.21 -1.27
CA GLY A 81 10.07 11.06 -0.44
C GLY A 81 11.40 11.45 -1.10
N GLY A 82 11.92 10.60 -2.01
CA GLY A 82 13.11 10.87 -2.82
C GLY A 82 12.75 11.31 -4.25
N ASN A 83 13.60 10.92 -5.20
CA ASN A 83 13.32 11.12 -6.62
C ASN A 83 12.42 10.03 -7.19
N LEU A 84 11.59 10.39 -8.14
CA LEU A 84 10.80 9.47 -8.94
C LEU A 84 11.40 9.34 -10.34
N HIS A 85 11.83 8.14 -10.68
CA HIS A 85 12.19 7.70 -12.04
C HIS A 85 11.15 6.72 -12.53
N PHE A 86 10.33 7.13 -13.51
CA PHE A 86 9.21 6.33 -13.95
C PHE A 86 9.14 6.32 -15.49
N THR A 87 9.18 5.12 -16.09
CA THR A 87 9.12 4.95 -17.54
C THR A 87 8.03 3.96 -17.91
N ARG A 88 7.13 4.37 -18.77
CA ARG A 88 5.96 3.62 -19.26
C ARG A 88 5.05 3.12 -18.15
N GLY A 89 3.89 3.76 -18.01
CA GLY A 89 2.88 3.37 -17.03
C GLY A 89 1.91 4.47 -16.70
N ASP A 90 1.07 4.19 -15.71
CA ASP A 90 -0.02 5.08 -15.34
C ASP A 90 -0.11 5.25 -13.81
N VAL A 91 -0.54 6.45 -13.38
CA VAL A 91 -0.96 6.71 -12.00
C VAL A 91 -2.43 7.09 -12.01
N HIS A 92 -3.25 6.24 -11.41
CA HIS A 92 -4.71 6.34 -11.41
C HIS A 92 -5.25 6.92 -10.10
N GLY A 93 -6.45 7.48 -10.19
CA GLY A 93 -7.30 7.88 -9.07
C GLY A 93 -6.86 9.17 -8.37
N GLY A 94 -5.71 9.17 -7.69
CA GLY A 94 -5.23 10.29 -6.90
C GLY A 94 -4.05 11.05 -7.52
N SER A 95 -3.57 12.07 -6.82
CA SER A 95 -2.40 12.85 -7.24
C SER A 95 -1.09 12.09 -7.06
N THR A 96 -0.03 12.57 -7.73
CA THR A 96 1.36 12.18 -7.49
C THR A 96 2.06 13.29 -6.70
N THR A 97 2.67 12.95 -5.57
CA THR A 97 3.40 13.89 -4.71
C THR A 97 4.82 13.42 -4.49
N VAL A 98 5.81 14.23 -4.83
CA VAL A 98 7.23 13.87 -4.81
C VAL A 98 8.04 14.93 -4.08
N SER A 99 8.81 14.54 -3.06
CA SER A 99 9.70 15.47 -2.34
C SER A 99 11.00 15.76 -3.09
N GLY A 100 11.41 14.90 -4.01
CA GLY A 100 12.54 15.08 -4.92
C GLY A 100 12.13 15.60 -6.29
N MET A 101 12.84 15.12 -7.31
CA MET A 101 12.56 15.36 -8.73
C MET A 101 11.67 14.28 -9.31
N VAL A 102 10.91 14.64 -10.33
CA VAL A 102 10.17 13.69 -11.18
C VAL A 102 10.87 13.61 -12.53
N PHE A 103 11.29 12.41 -12.89
CA PHE A 103 11.77 12.04 -14.22
C PHE A 103 10.83 11.02 -14.81
N GLY A 104 9.97 11.46 -15.72
CA GLY A 104 8.91 10.64 -16.30
C GLY A 104 8.99 10.55 -17.82
N SER A 105 8.76 9.34 -18.36
CA SER A 105 8.66 9.13 -19.79
C SER A 105 7.53 8.14 -20.11
N GLU A 106 6.70 8.50 -21.10
CA GLU A 106 5.59 7.66 -21.56
C GLU A 106 4.59 7.32 -20.44
N LEU A 107 4.18 8.36 -19.70
CA LEU A 107 3.30 8.22 -18.51
C LEU A 107 1.96 8.89 -18.70
N THR A 108 0.95 8.35 -18.02
CA THR A 108 -0.33 9.02 -17.80
C THR A 108 -0.56 9.23 -16.31
N PHE A 109 -0.85 10.46 -15.92
CA PHE A 109 -1.31 10.82 -14.58
C PHE A 109 -2.77 11.25 -14.65
N ASP A 110 -3.65 10.59 -13.93
CA ASP A 110 -5.07 10.97 -13.89
C ASP A 110 -5.29 12.31 -13.19
N LYS A 111 -4.45 12.63 -12.20
CA LYS A 111 -4.54 13.83 -11.36
C LYS A 111 -3.22 14.62 -11.36
N ALA A 112 -3.16 15.61 -10.48
CA ALA A 112 -2.02 16.52 -10.35
C ALA A 112 -0.68 15.82 -10.12
N VAL A 113 0.38 16.40 -10.66
CA VAL A 113 1.77 16.05 -10.34
C VAL A 113 2.39 17.19 -9.53
N ASN A 114 2.79 16.89 -8.29
CA ASN A 114 3.33 17.85 -7.35
C ASN A 114 4.76 17.47 -6.95
N ALA A 115 5.72 18.37 -7.09
CA ALA A 115 7.12 18.11 -6.74
C ALA A 115 7.76 19.26 -5.96
N GLN A 116 8.60 18.93 -4.98
CA GLN A 116 9.42 19.91 -4.27
C GLN A 116 10.60 20.42 -5.12
N GLN A 117 10.98 19.64 -6.15
CA GLN A 117 12.06 19.95 -7.07
C GLN A 117 11.55 19.92 -8.53
N THR A 118 12.40 19.65 -9.47
CA THR A 118 12.08 19.68 -10.91
C THR A 118 11.12 18.55 -11.32
N VAL A 119 10.13 18.88 -12.16
CA VAL A 119 9.32 17.93 -12.91
C VAL A 119 9.79 17.92 -14.35
N ASN A 120 10.21 16.77 -14.83
CA ASN A 120 10.66 16.55 -16.20
C ASN A 120 9.87 15.39 -16.82
N LEU A 121 8.98 15.69 -17.75
CA LEU A 121 8.11 14.70 -18.41
C LEU A 121 8.33 14.69 -19.91
N ILE A 122 8.42 13.50 -20.49
CA ILE A 122 8.54 13.28 -21.93
C ILE A 122 7.47 12.29 -22.37
N ASN A 123 6.81 12.57 -23.51
CA ASN A 123 5.76 11.72 -24.07
C ASN A 123 4.66 11.37 -23.04
N SER A 124 4.31 12.31 -22.17
CA SER A 124 3.47 12.04 -21.01
C SER A 124 2.23 12.92 -20.99
N THR A 125 1.20 12.49 -20.26
CA THR A 125 -0.06 13.20 -20.13
C THR A 125 -0.45 13.37 -18.66
N VAL A 126 -0.79 14.61 -18.28
CA VAL A 126 -1.46 14.91 -16.99
C VAL A 126 -2.92 15.28 -17.33
N LYS A 127 -3.87 14.40 -16.98
CA LYS A 127 -5.29 14.56 -17.38
C LYS A 127 -5.99 15.68 -16.62
N SER A 128 -5.71 15.82 -15.32
CA SER A 128 -6.38 16.86 -14.52
C SER A 128 -5.51 17.32 -13.34
N GLY A 129 -5.82 18.52 -12.80
CA GLY A 129 -5.15 19.07 -11.61
C GLY A 129 -3.81 19.75 -11.90
N GLY A 130 -3.27 19.60 -13.12
CA GLY A 130 -2.07 20.32 -13.54
C GLY A 130 -0.76 19.82 -12.93
N ILE A 131 0.25 20.69 -12.97
CA ILE A 131 1.60 20.40 -12.44
C ILE A 131 2.03 21.53 -11.50
N SER A 132 2.46 21.19 -10.29
CA SER A 132 3.02 22.14 -9.33
C SER A 132 4.44 21.73 -8.93
N SER A 133 5.41 22.64 -9.12
CA SER A 133 6.81 22.40 -8.80
C SER A 133 7.41 23.61 -8.08
N LYS A 134 8.15 23.38 -6.98
CA LYS A 134 8.99 24.45 -6.39
C LYS A 134 10.27 24.69 -7.17
N GLY A 135 10.65 23.75 -8.06
CA GLY A 135 11.74 23.89 -9.03
C GLY A 135 11.21 24.23 -10.42
N ASP A 136 11.78 23.60 -11.42
CA ASP A 136 11.41 23.81 -12.81
C ASP A 136 10.41 22.76 -13.29
N VAL A 137 9.62 23.12 -14.32
CA VAL A 137 8.82 22.19 -15.12
C VAL A 137 9.36 22.15 -16.53
N LYS A 138 9.68 20.97 -17.02
CA LYS A 138 10.16 20.70 -18.39
C LYS A 138 9.26 19.63 -19.03
N LEU A 139 8.58 20.00 -20.09
CA LEU A 139 7.69 19.09 -20.81
C LEU A 139 8.16 18.93 -22.27
N GLY A 140 8.44 17.71 -22.69
CA GLY A 140 8.79 17.36 -24.06
C GLY A 140 7.74 16.41 -24.65
N ASN A 141 7.06 16.82 -25.72
CA ASN A 141 5.94 16.06 -26.34
C ASN A 141 4.91 15.58 -25.29
N SER A 142 4.55 16.45 -24.37
CA SER A 142 3.71 16.12 -23.23
C SER A 142 2.54 17.09 -23.09
N ASN A 143 1.41 16.61 -22.55
CA ASN A 143 0.19 17.37 -22.45
C ASN A 143 -0.28 17.52 -21.01
N VAL A 144 -0.69 18.73 -20.63
CA VAL A 144 -1.53 19.01 -19.49
C VAL A 144 -2.93 19.30 -20.01
N VAL A 145 -3.83 18.32 -19.88
CA VAL A 145 -5.17 18.41 -20.46
C VAL A 145 -6.06 19.38 -19.68
N SER A 146 -5.97 19.36 -18.35
CA SER A 146 -6.73 20.27 -17.49
C SER A 146 -5.98 20.59 -16.21
N GLY A 147 -5.87 21.86 -15.89
CA GLY A 147 -5.19 22.41 -14.71
C GLY A 147 -3.98 23.26 -15.07
N ASP A 148 -3.51 24.00 -14.10
CA ASP A 148 -2.45 24.98 -14.28
C ASP A 148 -1.06 24.33 -14.16
N VAL A 149 -0.06 24.95 -14.80
CA VAL A 149 1.36 24.65 -14.59
C VAL A 149 1.99 25.77 -13.75
N HIS A 150 2.48 25.42 -12.57
CA HIS A 150 3.06 26.38 -11.63
C HIS A 150 4.48 25.96 -11.25
N ALA A 151 5.48 26.81 -11.52
CA ALA A 151 6.89 26.50 -11.29
C ALA A 151 7.77 27.74 -11.13
N ASN A 152 9.06 27.52 -10.78
CA ASN A 152 10.06 28.56 -10.88
C ASN A 152 10.34 28.92 -12.35
N THR A 153 10.63 27.92 -13.18
CA THR A 153 10.83 28.05 -14.62
C THR A 153 9.95 27.04 -15.33
N VAL A 154 9.31 27.43 -16.43
CA VAL A 154 8.55 26.53 -17.28
C VAL A 154 9.16 26.48 -18.67
N LYS A 155 9.51 25.27 -19.11
CA LYS A 155 9.96 25.00 -20.47
C LYS A 155 9.04 23.97 -21.12
N LEU A 156 8.33 24.38 -22.16
CA LEU A 156 7.47 23.50 -22.95
C LEU A 156 8.08 23.27 -24.31
N GLY A 157 8.33 22.01 -24.66
CA GLY A 157 8.94 21.60 -25.92
C GLY A 157 10.46 21.80 -25.98
N GLY A 158 11.00 21.61 -27.15
CA GLY A 158 12.44 21.65 -27.39
C GLY A 158 13.20 20.41 -26.89
N PRO A 159 14.47 20.25 -27.31
CA PRO A 159 15.27 19.12 -26.86
C PRO A 159 15.49 19.20 -25.34
N ASN A 160 15.27 18.07 -24.68
CA ASN A 160 15.52 17.94 -23.27
C ASN A 160 16.91 17.31 -23.08
N SER A 161 17.83 18.03 -22.45
CA SER A 161 19.23 17.62 -22.29
C SER A 161 19.45 16.30 -21.55
N VAL A 162 18.45 15.77 -20.90
CA VAL A 162 18.55 14.48 -20.16
C VAL A 162 18.36 13.28 -21.09
N TYR A 163 17.66 13.47 -22.22
CA TYR A 163 17.33 12.40 -23.18
C TYR A 163 17.74 12.75 -24.63
N ASP A 164 18.70 13.64 -24.80
CA ASP A 164 18.96 14.28 -26.07
C ASP A 164 19.69 13.37 -27.07
N SER A 165 19.00 13.09 -28.17
CA SER A 165 19.63 12.80 -29.45
C SER A 165 18.75 13.19 -30.64
N VAL A 166 17.70 14.00 -30.46
CA VAL A 166 16.73 14.20 -31.55
C VAL A 166 16.92 15.55 -32.21
N SER A 167 17.17 15.48 -33.50
CA SER A 167 17.46 16.60 -34.38
C SER A 167 16.23 17.41 -34.85
N ASN A 168 15.01 17.05 -34.39
CA ASN A 168 13.79 17.73 -34.80
C ASN A 168 12.98 18.29 -33.63
N PRO A 169 13.11 19.59 -33.31
CA PRO A 169 12.39 20.24 -32.21
C PRO A 169 10.86 20.11 -32.29
N ALA A 170 10.30 20.05 -33.49
CA ALA A 170 8.86 19.94 -33.71
C ALA A 170 8.25 18.63 -33.13
N LEU A 171 9.07 17.63 -32.86
CA LEU A 171 8.62 16.38 -32.23
C LEU A 171 8.44 16.51 -30.70
N TYR A 172 8.84 17.63 -30.11
CA TYR A 172 8.80 17.84 -28.66
C TYR A 172 7.79 18.90 -28.23
N GLY A 173 6.99 19.40 -29.13
CA GLY A 173 5.94 20.37 -28.81
C GLY A 173 5.01 19.83 -27.72
N SER A 174 4.74 20.65 -26.72
CA SER A 174 3.90 20.31 -25.57
C SER A 174 2.70 21.24 -25.50
N GLN A 175 1.64 20.81 -24.80
CA GLN A 175 0.40 21.57 -24.70
C GLN A 175 -0.06 21.73 -23.25
N VAL A 176 -0.59 22.91 -22.92
CA VAL A 176 -1.46 23.15 -21.78
C VAL A 176 -2.84 23.51 -22.35
N GLU A 177 -3.74 22.50 -22.37
CA GLU A 177 -4.99 22.59 -23.13
C GLU A 177 -6.06 23.44 -22.43
N ASN A 178 -6.30 23.20 -21.14
CA ASN A 178 -7.29 23.91 -20.33
C ASN A 178 -6.67 24.34 -18.99
N GLY A 179 -5.78 25.33 -19.05
CA GLY A 179 -5.09 25.84 -17.87
C GLY A 179 -4.15 26.97 -18.21
N ASN A 180 -3.57 27.58 -17.17
CA ASN A 180 -2.65 28.67 -17.24
C ASN A 180 -1.23 28.20 -16.88
N VAL A 181 -0.24 29.04 -17.21
CA VAL A 181 1.14 28.84 -16.79
C VAL A 181 1.55 29.98 -15.86
N PHE A 182 2.03 29.64 -14.69
CA PHE A 182 2.55 30.57 -13.68
C PHE A 182 4.04 30.27 -13.45
N ALA A 183 4.92 31.22 -13.73
CA ALA A 183 6.36 31.07 -13.53
C ALA A 183 6.96 32.25 -12.76
N GLU A 184 7.80 31.94 -11.75
CA GLU A 184 8.49 32.99 -11.00
C GLU A 184 9.57 33.67 -11.85
N SER A 185 10.34 32.88 -12.61
CA SER A 185 11.57 33.35 -13.27
C SER A 185 11.46 33.47 -14.78
N SER A 186 11.05 32.41 -15.49
CA SER A 186 11.00 32.43 -16.96
C SER A 186 10.03 31.38 -17.55
N VAL A 187 9.55 31.66 -18.77
CA VAL A 187 8.81 30.72 -19.59
C VAL A 187 9.42 30.65 -20.99
N GLU A 188 9.74 29.47 -21.44
CA GLU A 188 10.20 29.16 -22.79
C GLU A 188 9.22 28.19 -23.47
N LEU A 189 8.64 28.58 -24.60
CA LEU A 189 7.80 27.74 -25.43
C LEU A 189 8.53 27.45 -26.74
N ASP A 190 8.72 26.17 -27.07
CA ASP A 190 9.29 25.73 -28.34
C ASP A 190 8.32 24.74 -29.02
N SER A 191 7.79 25.11 -30.19
CA SER A 191 6.78 24.33 -30.92
C SER A 191 5.56 23.95 -30.05
N SER A 192 5.21 24.76 -29.06
CA SER A 192 4.29 24.44 -27.97
C SER A 192 3.14 25.43 -27.86
N GLU A 193 2.05 25.01 -27.21
CA GLU A 193 0.82 25.79 -27.09
C GLU A 193 0.33 25.87 -25.64
N VAL A 194 -0.06 27.07 -25.23
CA VAL A 194 -0.78 27.31 -23.97
C VAL A 194 -2.13 27.96 -24.29
N ASN A 195 -3.22 27.21 -24.14
CA ASN A 195 -4.59 27.70 -24.38
C ASN A 195 -5.12 28.55 -23.23
N GLY A 196 -4.27 29.10 -22.42
CA GLY A 196 -4.54 29.98 -21.30
C GLY A 196 -3.57 31.15 -21.22
N THR A 197 -3.55 31.81 -20.08
CA THR A 197 -2.66 32.92 -19.78
C THR A 197 -1.31 32.44 -19.24
N VAL A 198 -0.23 33.03 -19.74
CA VAL A 198 1.09 32.89 -19.15
C VAL A 198 1.36 34.09 -18.25
N THR A 199 1.54 33.90 -16.95
CA THR A 199 1.82 34.93 -15.97
C THR A 199 3.23 34.77 -15.41
N LEU A 200 4.04 35.87 -15.44
CA LEU A 200 5.40 35.91 -14.92
C LEU A 200 5.63 37.12 -14.02
N ASN A 201 6.60 37.03 -13.09
CA ASN A 201 7.05 38.18 -12.32
C ASN A 201 7.69 39.25 -13.22
N ASP A 202 8.38 38.85 -14.30
CA ASP A 202 8.93 39.75 -15.34
C ASP A 202 8.58 39.20 -16.73
N VAL A 203 7.69 39.85 -17.43
CA VAL A 203 7.22 39.45 -18.76
C VAL A 203 8.35 39.45 -19.83
N ASN A 204 9.46 40.13 -19.59
CA ASN A 204 10.63 40.11 -20.49
C ASN A 204 11.31 38.72 -20.52
N ASN A 205 11.06 37.88 -19.54
CA ASN A 205 11.59 36.52 -19.47
C ASN A 205 10.66 35.47 -20.17
N TYR A 206 9.72 35.93 -20.99
CA TYR A 206 8.92 35.07 -21.87
C TYR A 206 9.57 34.95 -23.24
N THR A 207 9.71 33.71 -23.71
CA THR A 207 10.20 33.41 -25.07
C THR A 207 9.29 32.37 -25.72
N ALA A 208 8.89 32.62 -26.95
CA ALA A 208 8.12 31.67 -27.79
C ALA A 208 8.79 31.59 -29.17
N ILE A 209 9.15 30.38 -29.56
CA ILE A 209 9.83 30.09 -30.83
C ILE A 209 9.13 28.97 -31.58
N ASN A 210 9.47 28.81 -32.85
CA ASN A 210 9.00 27.70 -33.70
C ASN A 210 7.45 27.60 -33.80
N GLY A 211 6.75 28.74 -33.85
CA GLY A 211 5.29 28.79 -33.98
C GLY A 211 4.53 28.58 -32.67
N SER A 212 5.21 28.65 -31.54
CA SER A 212 4.56 28.54 -30.24
C SER A 212 3.61 29.70 -29.96
N THR A 213 2.54 29.41 -29.21
CA THR A 213 1.50 30.38 -28.86
C THR A 213 1.08 30.27 -27.39
N ALA A 214 0.63 31.41 -26.85
CA ALA A 214 -0.17 31.50 -25.64
C ALA A 214 -1.37 32.39 -25.91
N THR A 215 -2.50 32.16 -25.22
CA THR A 215 -3.69 33.01 -25.41
C THR A 215 -3.39 34.45 -24.98
N SER A 216 -2.68 34.62 -23.88
CA SER A 216 -2.17 35.92 -23.41
C SER A 216 -0.90 35.74 -22.59
N VAL A 217 -0.10 36.79 -22.50
CA VAL A 217 1.10 36.86 -21.65
C VAL A 217 1.01 38.12 -20.82
N GLU A 218 1.11 38.02 -19.51
CA GLU A 218 1.00 39.14 -18.59
C GLU A 218 2.02 39.10 -17.46
N GLN A 219 2.33 40.29 -16.95
CA GLN A 219 3.13 40.42 -15.75
C GLN A 219 2.23 40.37 -14.52
N GLY A 220 2.59 39.50 -13.57
CA GLY A 220 1.85 39.33 -12.32
C GLY A 220 2.77 38.84 -11.21
N SER A 221 2.31 38.91 -9.98
CA SER A 221 3.04 38.38 -8.83
C SER A 221 2.82 36.86 -8.77
N VAL A 222 3.85 36.08 -9.05
CA VAL A 222 3.85 34.62 -8.92
C VAL A 222 4.73 34.24 -7.73
N SER A 223 4.15 33.54 -6.76
CA SER A 223 4.87 32.97 -5.61
C SER A 223 5.24 31.51 -5.90
N LYS A 224 6.12 30.93 -5.09
CA LYS A 224 6.43 29.48 -5.17
C LYS A 224 5.20 28.63 -5.05
N ALA A 225 5.19 27.53 -5.82
CA ALA A 225 4.17 26.53 -5.70
C ALA A 225 4.10 25.97 -4.27
N ASP A 226 2.89 25.77 -3.78
CA ASP A 226 2.68 25.08 -2.50
C ASP A 226 2.57 23.58 -2.75
N VAL A 227 3.53 22.81 -2.23
CA VAL A 227 3.58 21.36 -2.36
C VAL A 227 3.74 20.77 -0.97
N ASN A 228 2.76 19.99 -0.56
CA ASN A 228 2.79 19.29 0.71
C ASN A 228 3.91 18.22 0.73
N ASN A 229 4.42 17.93 1.92
CA ASN A 229 5.39 16.89 2.14
C ASN A 229 4.85 15.86 3.13
N ILE A 230 5.23 14.59 2.95
CA ILE A 230 4.89 13.50 3.86
C ILE A 230 6.11 13.25 4.76
N ASP A 231 5.89 13.14 6.05
CA ASP A 231 6.95 12.78 7.00
C ASP A 231 7.11 11.26 7.07
N PHE A 232 7.78 10.71 6.07
CA PHE A 232 8.05 9.28 5.98
C PHE A 232 8.81 8.73 7.20
N ASN A 233 9.70 9.52 7.78
CA ASN A 233 10.48 9.07 8.95
C ASN A 233 9.59 8.91 10.18
N ALA A 234 8.64 9.82 10.39
CA ALA A 234 7.70 9.72 11.49
C ALA A 234 6.79 8.49 11.32
N ILE A 235 6.25 8.28 10.12
CA ILE A 235 5.38 7.12 9.82
C ILE A 235 6.17 5.80 9.95
N ALA A 236 7.40 5.73 9.44
CA ALA A 236 8.25 4.56 9.56
C ALA A 236 8.56 4.21 11.03
N ALA A 237 8.85 5.21 11.85
CA ALA A 237 9.09 5.00 13.28
C ALA A 237 7.83 4.49 14.00
N GLU A 238 6.67 5.05 13.67
CA GLU A 238 5.39 4.63 14.24
C GLU A 238 5.04 3.18 13.90
N VAL A 239 5.10 2.82 12.61
CA VAL A 239 4.75 1.46 12.19
C VAL A 239 5.78 0.42 12.65
N THR A 240 7.04 0.80 12.79
CA THR A 240 8.08 -0.05 13.40
C THR A 240 7.78 -0.33 14.87
N ALA A 241 7.38 0.71 15.62
CA ALA A 241 6.94 0.54 17.01
C ALA A 241 5.68 -0.35 17.08
N GLN A 242 4.76 -0.21 16.15
CA GLN A 242 3.55 -1.04 16.09
C GLN A 242 3.86 -2.52 15.80
N SER A 243 4.83 -2.81 14.93
CA SER A 243 5.32 -4.19 14.70
C SER A 243 5.83 -4.81 16.02
N GLN A 244 6.59 -4.05 16.80
CA GLN A 244 7.10 -4.50 18.12
C GLN A 244 5.96 -4.63 19.14
N GLU A 245 4.95 -3.77 19.09
CA GLU A 245 3.76 -3.89 19.94
C GLU A 245 3.06 -5.22 19.65
N PHE A 246 2.79 -5.54 18.38
CA PHE A 246 2.17 -6.81 17.96
C PHE A 246 3.00 -8.02 18.40
N ALA A 247 4.32 -7.95 18.28
CA ALA A 247 5.22 -9.01 18.72
C ALA A 247 5.21 -9.21 20.26
N SER A 248 4.90 -8.15 21.02
CA SER A 248 4.84 -8.20 22.49
C SER A 248 3.51 -8.71 23.05
N MET A 249 2.46 -8.82 22.21
CA MET A 249 1.17 -9.32 22.63
C MET A 249 1.23 -10.79 23.04
N SER A 250 0.43 -11.16 24.04
CA SER A 250 0.39 -12.55 24.53
C SER A 250 -0.20 -13.47 23.46
N VAL A 251 0.50 -14.54 23.13
CA VAL A 251 0.00 -15.60 22.24
C VAL A 251 -1.23 -16.24 22.87
N ASN A 252 -2.34 -16.24 22.15
CA ASN A 252 -3.62 -16.86 22.54
C ASN A 252 -4.17 -17.79 21.45
N GLY A 253 -3.67 -17.67 20.21
CA GLY A 253 -3.93 -18.62 19.14
C GLY A 253 -3.04 -19.86 19.23
N THR A 254 -3.40 -20.90 18.47
CA THR A 254 -2.63 -22.15 18.39
C THR A 254 -2.03 -22.29 16.99
N THR A 255 -0.71 -22.51 16.94
CA THR A 255 -0.01 -22.87 15.71
C THR A 255 0.27 -24.37 15.72
N THR A 256 -0.24 -25.10 14.74
CA THR A 256 -0.04 -26.55 14.60
C THR A 256 0.69 -26.85 13.29
N LEU A 257 1.76 -27.67 13.39
CA LEU A 257 2.51 -28.14 12.25
C LEU A 257 2.14 -29.60 11.93
N SER A 258 2.06 -29.94 10.67
CA SER A 258 1.88 -31.31 10.19
C SER A 258 3.03 -31.68 9.26
N CYS A 259 3.79 -32.73 9.60
CA CYS A 259 4.95 -33.18 8.84
C CYS A 259 4.85 -34.67 8.44
N THR A 260 5.56 -35.01 7.37
CA THR A 260 5.83 -36.38 6.95
C THR A 260 7.32 -36.67 6.92
N ASP A 261 7.70 -37.95 6.95
CA ASP A 261 9.09 -38.38 6.81
C ASP A 261 9.60 -38.04 5.39
N ALA A 262 10.80 -37.50 5.28
CA ALA A 262 11.38 -37.14 3.99
C ALA A 262 11.62 -38.34 3.04
N ASN A 263 11.64 -39.55 3.58
CA ASN A 263 11.84 -40.78 2.80
C ASN A 263 10.53 -41.58 2.60
N ASP A 264 9.46 -41.23 3.34
CA ASP A 264 8.15 -41.89 3.26
C ASP A 264 7.03 -40.86 3.47
N SER A 265 6.51 -40.34 2.36
CA SER A 265 5.46 -39.29 2.37
C SER A 265 4.12 -39.72 3.00
N ASP A 266 3.91 -41.03 3.16
CA ASP A 266 2.71 -41.56 3.80
C ASP A 266 2.86 -41.70 5.33
N GLN A 267 4.09 -41.55 5.84
CA GLN A 267 4.38 -41.64 7.26
C GLN A 267 4.34 -40.28 7.94
N ALA A 268 3.28 -40.01 8.71
CA ALA A 268 3.21 -38.82 9.56
C ALA A 268 4.27 -38.90 10.68
N VAL A 269 5.00 -37.82 10.87
CA VAL A 269 6.02 -37.66 11.92
C VAL A 269 5.79 -36.38 12.71
N ALA A 270 6.41 -36.28 13.88
CA ALA A 270 6.43 -35.02 14.64
C ALA A 270 7.37 -34.04 13.92
N CYS A 271 6.93 -32.79 13.71
CA CYS A 271 7.75 -31.71 13.18
C CYS A 271 8.80 -31.31 14.24
N THR A 272 10.02 -31.76 14.10
CA THR A 272 11.10 -31.53 15.06
C THR A 272 12.29 -30.78 14.48
N ASP A 273 12.50 -30.88 13.18
CA ASP A 273 13.64 -30.30 12.49
C ASP A 273 13.24 -29.91 11.06
N ALA A 274 13.03 -28.61 10.81
CA ALA A 274 12.62 -28.08 9.50
C ALA A 274 13.59 -28.41 8.36
N SER A 275 14.83 -28.83 8.68
CA SER A 275 15.80 -29.26 7.67
C SER A 275 15.69 -30.75 7.30
N LYS A 276 14.90 -31.54 7.99
CA LYS A 276 14.77 -33.00 7.83
C LYS A 276 13.35 -33.48 7.62
N ASP A 277 12.41 -32.83 8.28
CA ASP A 277 10.99 -33.20 8.22
C ASP A 277 10.31 -32.41 7.06
N VAL A 278 9.50 -33.06 6.26
CA VAL A 278 8.73 -32.40 5.19
C VAL A 278 7.50 -31.80 5.80
N LEU A 279 7.43 -30.49 5.86
CA LEU A 279 6.28 -29.76 6.33
C LEU A 279 5.16 -29.78 5.29
N ASN A 280 3.99 -30.28 5.67
CA ASN A 280 2.81 -30.29 4.80
C ASN A 280 1.91 -29.09 5.05
N THR A 281 1.63 -28.79 6.33
CA THR A 281 0.75 -27.68 6.68
C THR A 281 1.18 -26.96 7.93
N ILE A 282 0.90 -25.65 7.95
CA ILE A 282 0.87 -24.79 9.13
C ILE A 282 -0.59 -24.41 9.35
N THR A 283 -1.17 -24.80 10.47
CA THR A 283 -2.53 -24.41 10.82
C THR A 283 -2.52 -23.38 11.94
N PHE A 284 -3.17 -22.25 11.70
CA PHE A 284 -3.42 -21.22 12.70
C PHE A 284 -4.87 -21.31 13.16
N SER A 285 -5.10 -21.70 14.42
CA SER A 285 -6.43 -21.86 15.00
C SER A 285 -6.67 -20.88 16.13
N GLY A 286 -7.81 -20.18 16.11
CA GLY A 286 -8.17 -19.18 17.11
C GLY A 286 -9.66 -18.95 17.20
N SER A 287 -10.14 -18.56 18.40
CA SER A 287 -11.56 -18.33 18.66
C SER A 287 -11.86 -16.94 19.25
N ASP A 288 -10.82 -16.14 19.51
CA ASP A 288 -10.95 -14.80 20.05
C ASP A 288 -11.16 -13.76 18.92
N ASP A 289 -11.62 -12.56 19.28
CA ASP A 289 -11.75 -11.45 18.33
C ASP A 289 -10.39 -11.01 17.78
N ILE A 290 -9.33 -11.17 18.57
CA ILE A 290 -7.93 -10.95 18.17
C ILE A 290 -7.14 -12.19 18.56
N ASN A 291 -6.53 -12.85 17.58
CA ASN A 291 -5.68 -14.01 17.78
C ASN A 291 -4.24 -13.67 17.44
N ILE A 292 -3.32 -14.02 18.34
CA ILE A 292 -1.89 -13.80 18.20
C ILE A 292 -1.20 -15.16 18.09
N TYR A 293 -0.37 -15.29 17.06
CA TYR A 293 0.40 -16.50 16.78
C TYR A 293 1.87 -16.18 16.66
N ASN A 294 2.72 -17.15 17.02
CA ASN A 294 4.16 -17.07 16.77
C ASN A 294 4.61 -18.28 15.95
N ILE A 295 5.53 -18.05 15.02
CA ILE A 295 6.16 -19.10 14.22
C ILE A 295 7.62 -18.73 13.92
N ASP A 296 8.49 -19.74 13.89
CA ASP A 296 9.88 -19.61 13.48
C ASP A 296 9.99 -19.60 11.95
N ALA A 297 10.88 -18.77 11.42
CA ALA A 297 11.11 -18.61 9.99
C ALA A 297 11.54 -19.91 9.32
N SER A 298 12.22 -20.83 10.01
CA SER A 298 12.64 -22.11 9.44
C SER A 298 11.48 -22.99 9.01
N TRP A 299 10.36 -22.95 9.75
CA TRP A 299 9.12 -23.62 9.34
C TRP A 299 8.35 -22.81 8.33
N PHE A 300 8.27 -21.51 8.52
CA PHE A 300 7.55 -20.62 7.62
C PHE A 300 8.16 -20.60 6.21
N SER A 301 9.47 -20.82 6.09
CA SER A 301 10.20 -20.85 4.82
C SER A 301 10.26 -22.25 4.17
N ALA A 302 9.62 -23.28 4.73
CA ALA A 302 9.56 -24.60 4.08
C ALA A 302 8.77 -24.53 2.77
N ALA A 303 9.24 -25.24 1.73
CA ALA A 303 8.59 -25.30 0.43
C ALA A 303 7.31 -26.17 0.42
N ASP A 304 6.47 -25.98 -0.59
CA ASP A 304 5.36 -26.87 -0.96
C ASP A 304 4.36 -27.17 0.17
N LYS A 305 4.17 -26.20 1.09
CA LYS A 305 3.28 -26.34 2.23
C LYS A 305 1.93 -25.66 2.00
N GLY A 306 0.96 -26.02 2.82
CA GLY A 306 -0.31 -25.30 2.99
C GLY A 306 -0.29 -24.44 4.26
N ILE A 307 -0.79 -23.21 4.17
CA ILE A 307 -1.17 -22.42 5.33
C ILE A 307 -2.68 -22.52 5.49
N VAL A 308 -3.12 -22.97 6.66
CA VAL A 308 -4.53 -23.21 6.97
C VAL A 308 -4.98 -22.21 8.03
N TYR A 309 -6.00 -21.45 7.70
CA TYR A 309 -6.69 -20.54 8.60
C TYR A 309 -7.92 -21.22 9.20
N ASP A 310 -7.87 -21.46 10.50
CA ASP A 310 -8.95 -22.09 11.28
C ASP A 310 -9.46 -21.12 12.36
N PHE A 311 -10.03 -20.02 11.88
CA PHE A 311 -10.57 -18.94 12.72
C PHE A 311 -11.74 -18.23 12.01
N SER A 312 -12.46 -17.39 12.75
CA SER A 312 -13.56 -16.60 12.19
C SER A 312 -13.04 -15.60 11.14
N THR A 313 -13.79 -15.43 10.04
CA THR A 313 -13.51 -14.41 9.02
C THR A 313 -13.62 -12.97 9.54
N THR A 314 -14.19 -12.77 10.73
CA THR A 314 -14.33 -11.47 11.38
C THR A 314 -13.30 -11.23 12.48
N SER A 315 -12.51 -12.25 12.87
CA SER A 315 -11.44 -12.09 13.84
C SER A 315 -10.20 -11.47 13.21
N TYR A 316 -9.47 -10.67 13.98
CA TYR A 316 -8.14 -10.18 13.59
C TYR A 316 -7.09 -11.21 13.97
N ASN A 317 -6.16 -11.46 13.07
CA ASN A 317 -5.18 -12.52 13.22
C ASN A 317 -3.79 -11.98 12.92
N ILE A 318 -2.94 -11.90 13.94
CA ILE A 318 -1.58 -11.40 13.84
C ILE A 318 -0.62 -12.58 14.00
N ILE A 319 0.12 -12.86 12.95
CA ILE A 319 1.07 -13.97 12.86
C ILE A 319 2.48 -13.38 12.91
N ASN A 320 3.12 -13.46 14.07
CA ASN A 320 4.49 -13.03 14.27
C ASN A 320 5.45 -14.10 13.74
N VAL A 321 6.26 -13.74 12.75
CA VAL A 321 7.29 -14.60 12.16
C VAL A 321 8.65 -14.11 12.64
N TYR A 322 9.44 -15.00 13.25
CA TYR A 322 10.75 -14.70 13.83
C TYR A 322 11.87 -15.33 13.04
N GLY A 323 12.85 -14.55 12.63
CA GLY A 323 14.06 -14.94 11.93
C GLY A 323 14.55 -13.90 10.94
N GLU A 324 15.85 -13.73 10.86
CA GLU A 324 16.53 -12.68 10.06
C GLU A 324 16.33 -12.83 8.53
N SER A 325 16.12 -14.06 8.06
CA SER A 325 15.92 -14.35 6.63
C SER A 325 14.72 -15.26 6.44
N VAL A 326 13.74 -14.81 5.69
CA VAL A 326 12.49 -15.51 5.46
C VAL A 326 12.23 -15.61 3.97
N GLU A 327 11.83 -16.80 3.51
CA GLU A 327 11.41 -17.04 2.14
C GLU A 327 10.02 -17.69 2.15
N LEU A 328 9.06 -17.12 1.46
CA LEU A 328 7.72 -17.69 1.31
C LEU A 328 7.45 -17.95 -0.17
N PHE A 329 7.33 -19.23 -0.50
CA PHE A 329 7.15 -19.68 -1.89
C PHE A 329 6.38 -20.99 -1.97
N ASN A 330 5.85 -21.30 -3.14
CA ASN A 330 5.10 -22.53 -3.42
C ASN A 330 4.14 -22.90 -2.29
N THR A 331 3.40 -21.91 -1.79
CA THR A 331 2.55 -22.06 -0.61
C THR A 331 1.09 -21.89 -0.99
N GLY A 332 0.26 -22.87 -0.67
CA GLY A 332 -1.18 -22.79 -0.78
C GLY A 332 -1.81 -22.18 0.49
N PHE A 333 -2.88 -21.43 0.32
CA PHE A 333 -3.64 -20.86 1.43
C PHE A 333 -5.06 -21.45 1.47
N PHE A 334 -5.51 -21.82 2.67
CA PHE A 334 -6.79 -22.47 2.89
C PHE A 334 -7.49 -21.83 4.09
N ASN A 335 -8.81 -21.70 4.05
CA ASN A 335 -9.59 -21.23 5.18
C ASN A 335 -10.74 -22.20 5.48
N THR A 336 -10.78 -22.72 6.69
CA THR A 336 -11.78 -23.72 7.11
C THR A 336 -13.21 -23.15 7.20
N ALA A 337 -13.35 -21.82 7.32
CA ALA A 337 -14.65 -21.15 7.33
C ALA A 337 -15.38 -21.20 5.98
N PHE A 338 -14.65 -21.46 4.88
CA PHE A 338 -15.24 -21.57 3.55
C PHE A 338 -15.46 -23.05 3.19
N THR A 339 -16.70 -23.43 2.98
CA THR A 339 -17.09 -24.77 2.57
C THR A 339 -17.10 -24.92 1.05
N GLN A 340 -17.21 -26.16 0.55
CA GLN A 340 -17.33 -26.43 -0.89
C GLN A 340 -18.54 -25.76 -1.56
N GLU A 341 -19.55 -25.39 -0.79
CA GLU A 341 -20.75 -24.70 -1.26
C GLU A 341 -20.48 -23.21 -1.59
N ASN A 342 -19.36 -22.68 -1.15
CA ASN A 342 -18.97 -21.30 -1.41
C ASN A 342 -18.04 -21.24 -2.63
N GLU A 343 -18.63 -21.19 -3.82
CA GLU A 343 -17.93 -21.27 -5.12
C GLU A 343 -16.83 -20.20 -5.33
N TYR A 344 -16.88 -19.10 -4.59
CA TYR A 344 -15.90 -18.03 -4.70
C TYR A 344 -14.53 -18.38 -4.12
N PHE A 345 -14.47 -19.33 -3.19
CA PHE A 345 -13.30 -19.52 -2.36
C PHE A 345 -12.66 -20.88 -2.46
N ARG A 346 -13.29 -21.87 -3.12
CA ARG A 346 -12.75 -23.20 -3.18
C ARG A 346 -12.96 -23.89 -4.52
N GLU A 347 -11.86 -24.28 -5.13
CA GLU A 347 -11.81 -25.34 -6.12
C GLU A 347 -10.91 -26.45 -5.57
N ASN A 348 -11.43 -27.68 -5.44
CA ASN A 348 -10.70 -28.83 -4.89
C ASN A 348 -10.12 -28.63 -3.47
N GLY A 349 -10.79 -27.84 -2.63
CA GLY A 349 -10.34 -27.56 -1.28
C GLY A 349 -9.35 -26.40 -1.15
N GLN A 350 -8.90 -25.84 -2.26
CA GLN A 350 -8.04 -24.66 -2.31
C GLN A 350 -8.87 -23.41 -2.56
N TYR A 351 -8.34 -22.23 -2.18
CA TYR A 351 -8.93 -20.97 -2.59
C TYR A 351 -8.91 -20.87 -4.10
N ARG A 352 -10.05 -20.49 -4.63
CA ARG A 352 -10.14 -20.08 -6.01
C ARG A 352 -9.61 -18.67 -6.08
N ASP A 353 -8.34 -18.55 -6.37
CA ASP A 353 -7.73 -17.28 -6.66
C ASP A 353 -7.86 -17.03 -8.17
N ASN A 354 -8.67 -16.06 -8.53
CA ASN A 354 -8.72 -15.59 -9.89
C ASN A 354 -8.24 -14.16 -9.93
N ASP A 355 -6.95 -14.02 -9.85
CA ASP A 355 -6.22 -12.78 -9.65
C ASP A 355 -6.46 -11.75 -10.73
N ASN A 356 -6.79 -12.20 -11.94
CA ASN A 356 -6.96 -11.36 -13.11
C ASN A 356 -8.41 -10.93 -13.35
N ASN A 357 -9.34 -11.39 -12.54
CA ASN A 357 -10.75 -11.06 -12.68
C ASN A 357 -11.31 -10.46 -11.39
N VAL A 358 -11.34 -9.14 -11.32
CA VAL A 358 -11.83 -8.38 -10.16
C VAL A 358 -13.22 -8.85 -9.69
N GLY A 359 -14.10 -9.25 -10.61
CA GLY A 359 -15.42 -9.75 -10.25
C GLY A 359 -15.45 -11.15 -9.59
N GLN A 360 -14.31 -11.84 -9.56
CA GLN A 360 -14.16 -13.17 -8.94
C GLN A 360 -13.21 -13.18 -7.74
N ARG A 361 -12.65 -12.02 -7.38
CA ARG A 361 -11.86 -11.88 -6.16
C ARG A 361 -12.77 -11.97 -4.94
N HIS A 362 -12.22 -12.44 -3.83
CA HIS A 362 -12.97 -12.60 -2.58
C HIS A 362 -13.28 -11.28 -1.86
N ASP A 363 -13.01 -10.12 -2.45
CA ASP A 363 -13.30 -8.78 -1.94
C ASP A 363 -12.71 -8.51 -0.53
N GLY A 364 -11.61 -9.15 -0.19
CA GLY A 364 -10.94 -8.98 1.10
C GLY A 364 -11.69 -9.58 2.29
N LEU A 365 -12.72 -10.40 2.08
CA LEU A 365 -13.59 -10.91 3.14
C LEU A 365 -12.87 -11.53 4.34
N TYR A 366 -11.64 -12.00 4.17
CA TYR A 366 -10.84 -12.54 5.27
C TYR A 366 -9.39 -12.03 5.28
N THR A 367 -8.84 -11.58 4.16
CA THR A 367 -7.44 -11.12 4.08
C THR A 367 -7.22 -9.79 4.79
N ASN A 368 -8.26 -8.94 4.83
CA ASN A 368 -8.23 -7.66 5.55
C ASN A 368 -8.04 -7.80 7.07
N ASN A 369 -8.18 -9.01 7.60
CA ASN A 369 -8.06 -9.27 9.03
C ASN A 369 -6.84 -10.15 9.37
N ILE A 370 -5.93 -10.38 8.40
CA ILE A 370 -4.73 -11.20 8.57
C ILE A 370 -3.49 -10.34 8.34
N LEU A 371 -2.58 -10.38 9.30
CA LEU A 371 -1.30 -9.69 9.26
C LEU A 371 -0.17 -10.65 9.57
N PHE A 372 0.74 -10.83 8.62
CA PHE A 372 2.04 -11.44 8.84
C PHE A 372 3.01 -10.35 9.28
N ASN A 373 3.44 -10.41 10.54
CA ASN A 373 4.39 -9.49 11.15
C ASN A 373 5.78 -10.14 11.20
N PHE A 374 6.66 -9.77 10.31
CA PHE A 374 8.04 -10.23 10.24
C PHE A 374 8.88 -9.37 11.19
N VAL A 375 9.01 -9.86 12.43
CA VAL A 375 9.44 -9.05 13.59
C VAL A 375 10.87 -8.57 13.51
N ASP A 376 11.75 -9.42 12.96
CA ASP A 376 13.21 -9.25 12.95
C ASP A 376 13.85 -9.66 11.62
N ALA A 377 13.05 -9.73 10.54
CA ALA A 377 13.56 -10.08 9.21
C ALA A 377 14.34 -8.91 8.59
N ASP A 378 15.60 -9.15 8.27
CA ASP A 378 16.43 -8.26 7.44
C ASP A 378 16.20 -8.54 5.94
N PHE A 379 15.86 -9.78 5.59
CA PHE A 379 15.59 -10.21 4.23
C PHE A 379 14.28 -11.00 4.16
N LEU A 380 13.40 -10.58 3.26
CA LEU A 380 12.16 -11.29 2.96
C LEU A 380 12.06 -11.53 1.46
N THR A 381 11.92 -12.78 1.05
CA THR A 381 11.64 -13.13 -0.35
C THR A 381 10.25 -13.73 -0.46
N LEU A 382 9.43 -13.15 -1.34
CA LEU A 382 8.11 -13.67 -1.70
C LEU A 382 8.14 -14.04 -3.19
N HIS A 383 7.91 -15.32 -3.52
CA HIS A 383 7.84 -15.71 -4.91
C HIS A 383 6.99 -16.96 -5.16
N SER A 384 6.41 -17.05 -6.34
CA SER A 384 5.56 -18.19 -6.73
C SER A 384 4.46 -18.45 -5.69
N VAL A 385 3.87 -17.37 -5.16
CA VAL A 385 2.89 -17.42 -4.07
C VAL A 385 1.89 -16.28 -4.15
N GLY A 386 0.62 -16.59 -3.91
CA GLY A 386 -0.44 -15.60 -3.67
C GLY A 386 -0.67 -15.47 -2.16
N VAL A 387 -0.02 -14.49 -1.52
CA VAL A 387 -0.13 -14.27 -0.07
C VAL A 387 -1.52 -13.77 0.28
N LYS A 388 -2.21 -14.47 1.16
CA LYS A 388 -3.55 -14.09 1.64
C LYS A 388 -3.47 -13.43 3.01
N GLY A 389 -3.22 -12.15 3.02
CA GLY A 389 -3.04 -11.29 4.20
C GLY A 389 -2.02 -10.20 3.96
N SER A 390 -1.93 -9.26 4.87
CA SER A 390 -0.98 -8.15 4.83
C SER A 390 0.40 -8.58 5.33
N VAL A 391 1.43 -7.93 4.79
CA VAL A 391 2.84 -8.14 5.10
C VAL A 391 3.38 -6.89 5.81
N LEU A 392 3.85 -7.05 7.04
CA LEU A 392 4.53 -6.03 7.82
C LEU A 392 5.95 -6.50 8.13
N ALA A 393 6.94 -5.94 7.46
CA ALA A 393 8.34 -6.31 7.55
C ALA A 393 9.23 -5.05 7.61
N PRO A 394 9.16 -4.27 8.72
CA PRO A 394 9.70 -2.91 8.77
C PRO A 394 11.21 -2.81 8.62
N TYR A 395 11.94 -3.91 8.81
CA TYR A 395 13.39 -3.94 8.66
C TYR A 395 13.86 -4.59 7.35
N ALA A 396 12.95 -5.32 6.65
CA ALA A 396 13.33 -6.19 5.57
C ALA A 396 13.60 -5.47 4.25
N GLU A 397 14.65 -5.90 3.55
CA GLU A 397 14.72 -5.81 2.10
C GLU A 397 13.80 -6.90 1.51
N LEU A 398 12.70 -6.47 0.88
CA LEU A 398 11.74 -7.36 0.26
C LEU A 398 12.06 -7.58 -1.21
N SER A 399 12.33 -8.84 -1.58
CA SER A 399 12.39 -9.29 -2.98
C SER A 399 11.09 -9.99 -3.35
N PHE A 400 10.37 -9.48 -4.37
CA PHE A 400 9.04 -9.97 -4.69
C PHE A 400 8.86 -10.21 -6.20
N TYR A 401 8.57 -11.45 -6.60
CA TYR A 401 8.34 -11.83 -8.00
C TYR A 401 7.44 -13.06 -8.12
N ASN A 402 6.81 -13.23 -9.28
CA ASN A 402 5.95 -14.37 -9.62
C ASN A 402 4.87 -14.64 -8.55
N GLY A 403 4.14 -13.61 -8.17
CA GLY A 403 3.11 -13.74 -7.14
C GLY A 403 2.34 -12.47 -6.90
N HIS A 404 1.44 -12.53 -5.93
CA HIS A 404 0.69 -11.36 -5.47
C HIS A 404 0.52 -11.37 -3.95
N VAL A 405 0.22 -10.20 -3.39
CA VAL A 405 -0.18 -10.04 -1.99
C VAL A 405 -1.57 -9.44 -1.94
N ASP A 406 -2.50 -10.15 -1.31
CA ASP A 406 -3.85 -9.67 -1.03
C ASP A 406 -3.88 -8.98 0.33
N GLY A 407 -3.29 -7.79 0.39
CA GLY A 407 -3.12 -7.03 1.62
C GLY A 407 -2.15 -5.88 1.46
N ASN A 408 -1.82 -5.21 2.58
CA ASN A 408 -0.75 -4.23 2.60
C ASN A 408 0.62 -4.91 2.43
N VAL A 409 1.55 -4.19 1.84
CA VAL A 409 2.99 -4.50 1.85
C VAL A 409 3.73 -3.35 2.50
N ILE A 410 4.22 -3.54 3.72
CA ILE A 410 4.97 -2.54 4.47
C ILE A 410 6.37 -3.10 4.72
N ALA A 411 7.39 -2.50 4.11
CA ALA A 411 8.77 -3.00 4.15
C ALA A 411 9.80 -1.86 4.16
N ASN A 412 11.04 -2.17 4.53
CA ASN A 412 12.13 -1.20 4.46
C ASN A 412 12.44 -0.82 3.02
N SER A 413 12.69 -1.80 2.16
CA SER A 413 12.89 -1.58 0.72
C SER A 413 12.18 -2.66 -0.10
N LEU A 414 11.91 -2.39 -1.38
CA LEU A 414 11.24 -3.31 -2.29
C LEU A 414 11.99 -3.43 -3.61
N VAL A 415 12.26 -4.66 -4.01
CA VAL A 415 12.77 -4.98 -5.34
C VAL A 415 11.86 -6.00 -6.02
N THR A 416 11.40 -5.70 -7.24
CA THR A 416 10.70 -6.67 -8.09
C THR A 416 11.63 -7.09 -9.25
N PRO A 417 12.47 -8.11 -9.04
CA PRO A 417 13.50 -8.48 -10.00
C PRO A 417 12.89 -9.18 -11.23
N LEU A 418 13.53 -9.02 -12.40
CA LEU A 418 13.28 -9.91 -13.53
C LEU A 418 13.98 -11.23 -13.30
N VAL A 419 13.20 -12.28 -13.08
CA VAL A 419 13.70 -13.63 -12.88
C VAL A 419 13.34 -14.50 -14.08
N GLN A 420 14.26 -15.29 -14.58
CA GLN A 420 13.98 -16.30 -15.58
C GLN A 420 13.69 -17.64 -14.90
N LEU A 421 12.52 -18.18 -15.18
CA LEU A 421 12.10 -19.50 -14.73
C LEU A 421 12.10 -20.48 -15.90
N ILE A 422 12.14 -21.77 -15.60
CA ILE A 422 12.03 -22.86 -16.58
C ILE A 422 10.70 -23.56 -16.33
N ASN A 423 9.86 -23.69 -17.38
CA ASN A 423 8.61 -24.43 -17.31
C ASN A 423 8.84 -25.95 -17.37
N ASP A 424 7.77 -26.73 -17.21
CA ASP A 424 7.83 -28.20 -17.24
C ASP A 424 8.30 -28.76 -18.59
N ASP A 425 8.17 -27.99 -19.67
CA ASP A 425 8.66 -28.36 -21.01
C ASP A 425 10.15 -28.02 -21.21
N GLY A 426 10.80 -27.43 -20.21
CA GLY A 426 12.21 -27.02 -20.24
C GLY A 426 12.44 -25.69 -20.95
N GLU A 427 11.42 -24.92 -21.25
CA GLU A 427 11.53 -23.60 -21.85
C GLU A 427 11.74 -22.51 -20.81
N THR A 428 12.65 -21.58 -21.10
CA THR A 428 12.91 -20.42 -20.24
C THR A 428 11.90 -19.32 -20.53
N TYR A 429 11.29 -18.78 -19.50
CA TYR A 429 10.40 -17.63 -19.58
C TYR A 429 10.74 -16.61 -18.48
N ASN A 430 10.38 -15.33 -18.70
CA ASN A 430 10.49 -14.32 -17.66
C ASN A 430 9.33 -14.50 -16.68
N ALA A 431 9.63 -14.68 -15.41
CA ALA A 431 8.61 -14.69 -14.37
C ALA A 431 7.87 -13.35 -14.36
N PRO A 432 6.55 -13.32 -14.12
CA PRO A 432 5.85 -12.11 -13.76
C PRO A 432 6.51 -11.49 -12.53
N THR A 433 6.39 -10.18 -12.39
CA THR A 433 6.85 -9.50 -11.18
C THR A 433 5.77 -9.58 -10.10
N GLY A 434 6.11 -9.17 -8.87
CA GLY A 434 5.16 -9.23 -7.76
C GLY A 434 4.11 -8.11 -7.84
N GLN A 435 2.86 -8.43 -7.63
CA GLN A 435 1.70 -7.53 -7.66
C GLN A 435 1.15 -7.30 -6.25
N VAL A 436 0.72 -6.07 -5.92
CA VAL A 436 0.04 -5.77 -4.65
C VAL A 436 -1.41 -5.41 -4.93
N ASN A 437 -2.32 -6.27 -4.50
CA ASN A 437 -3.75 -6.12 -4.70
C ASN A 437 -4.37 -5.14 -3.70
N ASN A 438 -5.46 -4.47 -4.09
CA ASN A 438 -6.09 -3.41 -3.30
C ASN A 438 -6.92 -3.95 -2.13
N TYR A 439 -6.27 -4.60 -1.18
CA TYR A 439 -6.81 -5.01 0.11
C TYR A 439 -5.98 -4.38 1.22
N GLN A 440 -6.59 -4.06 2.36
CA GLN A 440 -5.91 -3.39 3.46
C GLN A 440 -6.27 -4.05 4.79
N PHE A 441 -5.30 -4.20 5.65
CA PHE A 441 -5.53 -4.63 7.02
C PHE A 441 -6.34 -3.55 7.74
N GLY A 442 -7.51 -3.93 8.24
CA GLY A 442 -8.47 -3.00 8.84
C GLY A 442 -8.09 -2.58 10.26
N ALA A 443 -8.62 -1.44 10.70
CA ALA A 443 -8.46 -1.00 12.08
C ALA A 443 -9.05 -2.01 13.06
N ILE A 444 -8.26 -2.40 14.07
CA ILE A 444 -8.64 -3.42 15.05
C ILE A 444 -9.64 -2.84 16.06
N ASN A 445 -10.86 -3.33 16.05
CA ASN A 445 -11.87 -3.00 17.03
C ASN A 445 -11.92 -4.08 18.11
N VAL A 446 -11.46 -3.77 19.32
CA VAL A 446 -11.49 -4.70 20.45
C VAL A 446 -12.86 -4.59 21.10
N SER A 447 -13.66 -5.66 21.06
CA SER A 447 -14.88 -5.75 21.87
C SER A 447 -14.47 -5.83 23.35
N GLU A 448 -15.14 -5.00 24.19
CA GLU A 448 -14.83 -5.03 25.62
C GLU A 448 -15.16 -6.40 26.21
N PRO A 449 -14.28 -6.94 27.08
CA PRO A 449 -14.56 -8.20 27.73
C PRO A 449 -15.86 -8.08 28.54
N ALA A 450 -16.77 -9.04 28.39
CA ALA A 450 -18.02 -9.15 29.16
C ALA A 450 -17.81 -9.12 30.71
N SER A 451 -16.58 -9.18 31.18
CA SER A 451 -16.17 -9.02 32.56
C SER A 451 -16.60 -7.71 33.22
N ILE A 452 -16.66 -6.60 32.47
CA ILE A 452 -17.17 -5.32 33.00
C ILE A 452 -18.68 -5.38 33.22
N ALA A 453 -19.44 -5.96 32.27
CA ALA A 453 -20.87 -6.18 32.42
C ALA A 453 -21.18 -7.16 33.57
N LEU A 454 -20.35 -8.18 33.77
CA LEU A 454 -20.41 -9.11 34.91
C LEU A 454 -20.10 -8.43 36.26
N LEU A 455 -19.12 -7.52 36.31
CA LEU A 455 -18.81 -6.76 37.51
C LEU A 455 -19.96 -5.82 37.91
N PHE A 456 -20.58 -5.13 36.93
CA PHE A 456 -21.77 -4.32 37.18
C PHE A 456 -22.98 -5.16 37.56
N GLY A 457 -23.17 -6.31 36.87
CA GLY A 457 -24.24 -7.27 37.20
C GLY A 457 -24.07 -7.87 38.59
N ALA A 458 -22.87 -8.27 38.99
CA ALA A 458 -22.56 -8.78 40.32
C ALA A 458 -22.71 -7.70 41.40
N GLY A 459 -22.30 -6.46 41.13
CA GLY A 459 -22.51 -5.33 42.01
C GLY A 459 -23.98 -5.03 42.25
N CYS A 460 -24.80 -5.01 41.21
CA CYS A 460 -26.24 -4.84 41.29
C CYS A 460 -26.93 -5.99 42.05
N PHE A 461 -26.44 -7.23 41.82
CA PHE A 461 -26.98 -8.42 42.52
C PHE A 461 -26.63 -8.42 44.00
N MET A 462 -25.43 -8.00 44.40
CA MET A 462 -25.03 -7.84 45.80
C MET A 462 -25.83 -6.72 46.51
N LEU A 463 -26.09 -5.59 45.83
CA LEU A 463 -26.89 -4.51 46.37
C LEU A 463 -28.38 -4.90 46.50
N ALA A 464 -28.92 -5.70 45.58
CA ALA A 464 -30.28 -6.23 45.66
C ALA A 464 -30.43 -7.27 46.81
N ARG A 465 -29.42 -8.11 47.05
CA ARG A 465 -29.40 -9.08 48.17
C ARG A 465 -29.30 -8.43 49.54
N ARG A 466 -28.48 -7.36 49.70
CA ARG A 466 -28.45 -6.56 50.94
C ARG A 466 -29.76 -5.92 51.30
N ARG A 467 -30.64 -5.62 50.33
CA ARG A 467 -31.95 -5.02 50.58
C ARG A 467 -33.02 -6.05 50.97
N LYS A 468 -32.83 -7.34 50.75
CA LYS A 468 -33.74 -8.38 51.26
C LYS A 468 -33.40 -8.88 52.65
N ALA A 469 -32.22 -8.52 53.19
CA ALA A 469 -31.74 -8.93 54.51
C ALA A 469 -31.99 -7.86 55.61
N ASN A 470 -32.53 -6.71 55.29
CA ASN A 470 -33.06 -5.65 56.15
C ASN A 470 -34.58 -5.48 55.92
#